data_7f71ea127590ed2bd249190590097d15
#
_entry.id   7f71ea127590ed2bd249190590097d15
#
_cell.length_a   1.000
_cell.length_b   1.000
_cell.length_c   1.000
_cell.angle_alpha   90.00
_cell.angle_beta   90.00
_cell.angle_gamma   90.00
#
_symmetry.space_group_name_H-M   'P 1'
#
loop_
_entity.id
_entity.type
_entity.pdbx_description
1 polymer ?
#
loop_
_entity_poly.entity_id
_entity_poly.type
_entity_poly.pdbx_seq_one_letter_code
_entity_poly.pdbx_strand_id
1 'polypeptide(L)'
;MEISEEIRRQIEEGVFRPGDRLPTLRELADRFGVSRATVREALSALRGQGLVEFRHGTGTYVRTASVEMWMQPLDAAILLSYDNVRDLVELQTAVLAQIAYRAAAKRMESDYSALSHALFELEASPRRGEHRIASELKFFSVLAELAGNRLLENALRVLQEALRSSLRLLNPKWDLGVRACRRVYDAVQTGRPADARDAVYAYGEAILRAVAEKKGSGQSAMM
;
A
#
# COMPACT_ATOMS: atom_id res chain seq x y z
N MET A 1 16.32 28.45 -15.48
CA MET A 1 15.67 27.13 -15.32
C MET A 1 16.35 26.42 -14.17
N GLU A 2 15.60 25.99 -13.19
CA GLU A 2 16.18 25.38 -11.99
C GLU A 2 16.70 23.97 -12.34
N ILE A 3 17.92 23.61 -11.92
CA ILE A 3 18.55 22.32 -12.27
C ILE A 3 17.70 21.13 -11.80
N SER A 4 17.08 21.27 -10.65
CA SER A 4 16.16 20.27 -10.09
C SER A 4 14.97 20.00 -11.02
N GLU A 5 14.39 21.04 -11.61
CA GLU A 5 13.27 20.94 -12.56
C GLU A 5 13.69 20.24 -13.85
N GLU A 6 14.87 20.56 -14.37
CA GLU A 6 15.37 19.93 -15.60
C GLU A 6 15.67 18.43 -15.39
N ILE A 7 16.30 18.06 -14.27
CA ILE A 7 16.53 16.65 -13.96
C ILE A 7 15.20 15.92 -13.72
N ARG A 8 14.24 16.55 -13.05
CA ARG A 8 12.87 16.01 -12.88
C ARG A 8 12.25 15.73 -14.22
N ARG A 9 12.25 16.70 -15.13
CA ARG A 9 11.69 16.55 -16.49
C ARG A 9 12.32 15.37 -17.22
N GLN A 10 13.65 15.21 -17.14
CA GLN A 10 14.36 14.08 -17.77
C GLN A 10 13.96 12.71 -17.16
N ILE A 11 13.61 12.68 -15.87
CA ILE A 11 13.05 11.46 -15.23
C ILE A 11 11.62 11.20 -15.74
N GLU A 12 10.78 12.22 -15.81
CA GLU A 12 9.40 12.13 -16.29
C GLU A 12 9.33 11.71 -17.78
N GLU A 13 10.24 12.21 -18.60
CA GLU A 13 10.37 11.84 -20.02
C GLU A 13 11.06 10.47 -20.24
N GLY A 14 11.54 9.82 -19.15
CA GLY A 14 12.17 8.50 -19.23
C GLY A 14 13.61 8.52 -19.76
N VAL A 15 14.25 9.70 -19.85
CA VAL A 15 15.68 9.84 -20.18
C VAL A 15 16.52 9.20 -19.07
N PHE A 16 16.13 9.44 -17.82
CA PHE A 16 16.63 8.70 -16.66
C PHE A 16 15.51 7.81 -16.12
N ARG A 17 15.73 6.52 -16.11
CA ARG A 17 14.76 5.53 -15.63
C ARG A 17 14.97 5.20 -14.15
N PRO A 18 13.93 4.72 -13.46
CA PRO A 18 14.09 4.19 -12.11
C PRO A 18 15.24 3.17 -12.02
N GLY A 19 16.18 3.41 -11.11
CA GLY A 19 17.39 2.61 -10.92
C GLY A 19 18.63 3.13 -11.66
N ASP A 20 18.48 4.04 -12.62
CA ASP A 20 19.61 4.58 -13.34
C ASP A 20 20.50 5.46 -12.44
N ARG A 21 21.80 5.39 -12.70
CA ARG A 21 22.77 6.28 -12.08
C ARG A 21 22.74 7.62 -12.80
N LEU A 22 22.57 8.71 -12.06
CA LEU A 22 22.73 10.05 -12.58
C LEU A 22 24.21 10.37 -12.83
N PRO A 23 24.51 11.30 -13.76
CA PRO A 23 25.84 11.81 -13.95
C PRO A 23 26.42 12.35 -12.63
N THR A 24 27.73 12.35 -12.51
CA THR A 24 28.41 12.84 -11.33
C THR A 24 28.19 14.35 -11.11
N LEU A 25 28.42 14.82 -9.88
CA LEU A 25 28.34 16.24 -9.55
C LEU A 25 29.20 17.10 -10.49
N ARG A 26 30.36 16.58 -10.93
CA ARG A 26 31.22 17.26 -11.86
C ARG A 26 30.60 17.36 -13.25
N GLU A 27 30.16 16.26 -13.81
CA GLU A 27 29.53 16.20 -15.12
C GLU A 27 28.27 17.06 -15.19
N LEU A 28 27.43 17.04 -14.13
CA LEU A 28 26.25 17.91 -14.06
C LEU A 28 26.65 19.40 -13.93
N ALA A 29 27.67 19.72 -13.14
CA ALA A 29 28.17 21.08 -13.01
C ALA A 29 28.68 21.62 -14.36
N ASP A 30 29.49 20.82 -15.06
CA ASP A 30 30.00 21.13 -16.38
C ASP A 30 28.86 21.29 -17.41
N ARG A 31 27.88 20.39 -17.40
CA ARG A 31 26.72 20.41 -18.31
C ARG A 31 25.81 21.63 -18.13
N PHE A 32 25.56 22.02 -16.87
CA PHE A 32 24.69 23.16 -16.55
C PHE A 32 25.39 24.48 -16.39
N GLY A 33 26.75 24.51 -16.45
CA GLY A 33 27.53 25.72 -16.31
C GLY A 33 27.47 26.34 -14.91
N VAL A 34 27.37 25.51 -13.86
CA VAL A 34 27.19 25.95 -12.47
C VAL A 34 28.24 25.32 -11.53
N SER A 35 28.23 25.74 -10.26
CA SER A 35 29.08 25.15 -9.25
C SER A 35 28.61 23.74 -8.84
N ARG A 36 29.56 22.90 -8.37
CA ARG A 36 29.22 21.59 -7.77
C ARG A 36 28.31 21.72 -6.52
N ALA A 37 28.44 22.85 -5.81
CA ALA A 37 27.59 23.14 -4.65
C ALA A 37 26.13 23.32 -5.08
N THR A 38 25.87 24.08 -6.14
CA THR A 38 24.53 24.32 -6.71
C THR A 38 23.89 23.00 -7.20
N VAL A 39 24.70 22.15 -7.86
CA VAL A 39 24.21 20.81 -8.28
C VAL A 39 23.86 19.96 -7.06
N ARG A 40 24.67 19.99 -6.00
CA ARG A 40 24.41 19.24 -4.77
C ARG A 40 23.11 19.67 -4.09
N GLU A 41 22.83 20.98 -4.06
CA GLU A 41 21.58 21.54 -3.54
C GLU A 41 20.38 21.06 -4.36
N ALA A 42 20.47 21.13 -5.70
CA ALA A 42 19.43 20.63 -6.60
C ALA A 42 19.15 19.13 -6.39
N LEU A 43 20.20 18.30 -6.30
CA LEU A 43 20.06 16.87 -6.03
C LEU A 43 19.53 16.60 -4.61
N SER A 44 19.85 17.46 -3.63
CA SER A 44 19.30 17.34 -2.28
C SER A 44 17.80 17.67 -2.24
N ALA A 45 17.36 18.66 -3.03
CA ALA A 45 15.95 18.97 -3.22
C ALA A 45 15.19 17.77 -3.86
N LEU A 46 15.76 17.20 -4.93
CA LEU A 46 15.19 15.99 -5.58
C LEU A 46 15.16 14.79 -4.65
N ARG A 47 16.16 14.64 -3.77
CA ARG A 47 16.15 13.61 -2.72
C ARG A 47 15.04 13.85 -1.71
N GLY A 48 14.83 15.09 -1.28
CA GLY A 48 13.73 15.48 -0.40
C GLY A 48 12.36 15.18 -1.01
N GLN A 49 12.24 15.28 -2.34
CA GLN A 49 11.05 14.91 -3.10
C GLN A 49 10.93 13.40 -3.36
N GLY A 50 11.94 12.61 -2.96
CA GLY A 50 11.93 11.16 -3.15
C GLY A 50 12.26 10.68 -4.57
N LEU A 51 12.71 11.56 -5.47
CA LEU A 51 13.03 11.22 -6.86
C LEU A 51 14.40 10.58 -7.03
N VAL A 52 15.36 10.92 -6.17
CA VAL A 52 16.71 10.38 -6.21
C VAL A 52 17.18 9.91 -4.84
N GLU A 53 18.19 9.04 -4.82
CA GLU A 53 18.86 8.58 -3.61
C GLU A 53 20.40 8.70 -3.75
N PHE A 54 21.06 9.01 -2.65
CA PHE A 54 22.52 9.00 -2.58
C PHE A 54 22.98 7.65 -2.03
N ARG A 55 23.76 6.91 -2.82
CA ARG A 55 24.41 5.68 -2.36
C ARG A 55 25.87 5.98 -2.03
N HIS A 56 26.26 5.73 -0.79
CA HIS A 56 27.61 6.04 -0.31
C HIS A 56 28.68 5.40 -1.21
N GLY A 57 29.66 6.19 -1.65
CA GLY A 57 30.76 5.73 -2.51
C GLY A 57 30.40 5.40 -3.97
N THR A 58 29.12 5.35 -4.35
CA THR A 58 28.72 4.90 -5.69
C THR A 58 28.02 5.97 -6.53
N GLY A 59 27.43 7.01 -5.90
CA GLY A 59 26.83 8.13 -6.61
C GLY A 59 25.36 8.39 -6.30
N THR A 60 24.71 9.14 -7.19
CA THR A 60 23.27 9.46 -7.12
C THR A 60 22.52 8.59 -8.13
N TYR A 61 21.41 8.05 -7.71
CA TYR A 61 20.56 7.17 -8.53
C TYR A 61 19.12 7.68 -8.55
N VAL A 62 18.44 7.50 -9.68
CA VAL A 62 16.98 7.66 -9.74
C VAL A 62 16.35 6.58 -8.87
N ARG A 63 15.49 7.00 -7.97
CA ARG A 63 14.84 6.06 -7.05
C ARG A 63 13.91 5.13 -7.81
N THR A 64 14.00 3.86 -7.51
CA THR A 64 12.92 2.92 -7.86
C THR A 64 11.75 3.21 -6.95
N ALA A 65 10.52 3.15 -7.47
CA ALA A 65 9.32 3.29 -6.65
C ALA A 65 9.30 2.14 -5.63
N SER A 66 10.00 2.34 -4.51
CA SER A 66 10.03 1.39 -3.41
C SER A 66 9.00 1.78 -2.36
N VAL A 67 8.53 0.78 -1.65
CA VAL A 67 7.52 0.93 -0.60
C VAL A 67 7.97 1.92 0.47
N GLU A 68 9.28 1.97 0.75
CA GLU A 68 9.86 2.85 1.77
C GLU A 68 9.62 4.35 1.48
N MET A 69 9.45 4.73 0.22
CA MET A 69 9.12 6.12 -0.14
C MET A 69 7.76 6.57 0.38
N TRP A 70 6.82 5.63 0.46
CA TRP A 70 5.44 5.91 0.86
C TRP A 70 5.23 5.70 2.35
N MET A 71 6.09 4.89 2.98
CA MET A 71 5.92 4.50 4.38
C MET A 71 6.06 5.68 5.34
N GLN A 72 7.13 6.43 5.30
CA GLN A 72 7.40 7.46 6.31
C GLN A 72 6.36 8.60 6.38
N PRO A 73 5.93 9.22 5.25
CA PRO A 73 4.91 10.26 5.32
C PRO A 73 3.52 9.73 5.70
N LEU A 74 3.18 8.51 5.24
CA LEU A 74 1.88 7.92 5.51
C LEU A 74 1.80 7.32 6.91
N ASP A 75 2.87 6.69 7.41
CA ASP A 75 2.97 6.24 8.80
C ASP A 75 2.82 7.41 9.77
N ALA A 76 3.48 8.53 9.48
CA ALA A 76 3.32 9.74 10.28
C ALA A 76 1.88 10.29 10.22
N ALA A 77 1.26 10.32 9.05
CA ALA A 77 -0.11 10.74 8.87
C ALA A 77 -1.09 9.81 9.61
N ILE A 78 -0.88 8.50 9.56
CA ILE A 78 -1.68 7.50 10.27
C ILE A 78 -1.51 7.65 11.79
N LEU A 79 -0.28 7.82 12.28
CA LEU A 79 -0.01 8.06 13.71
C LEU A 79 -0.64 9.34 14.22
N LEU A 80 -0.66 10.40 13.41
CA LEU A 80 -1.29 11.68 13.74
C LEU A 80 -2.82 11.66 13.61
N SER A 81 -3.35 10.72 12.84
CA SER A 81 -4.80 10.56 12.58
C SER A 81 -5.46 9.53 13.51
N TYR A 82 -4.86 9.24 14.68
CA TYR A 82 -5.35 8.20 15.61
C TYR A 82 -6.83 8.38 16.02
N ASP A 83 -7.36 9.60 15.90
CA ASP A 83 -8.78 9.89 16.15
C ASP A 83 -9.69 9.48 14.97
N ASN A 84 -9.14 9.11 13.82
CA ASN A 84 -9.91 8.91 12.59
C ASN A 84 -9.82 7.49 12.01
N VAL A 85 -10.01 6.48 12.86
CA VAL A 85 -10.08 5.05 12.47
C VAL A 85 -11.05 4.84 11.30
N ARG A 86 -12.09 5.65 11.20
CA ARG A 86 -13.07 5.61 10.12
C ARG A 86 -12.44 5.89 8.77
N ASP A 87 -11.75 7.02 8.64
CA ASP A 87 -11.13 7.45 7.38
C ASP A 87 -10.08 6.44 6.92
N LEU A 88 -9.35 5.86 7.87
CA LEU A 88 -8.38 4.80 7.60
C LEU A 88 -9.06 3.55 7.03
N VAL A 89 -10.16 3.10 7.63
CA VAL A 89 -10.93 1.94 7.14
C VAL A 89 -11.51 2.22 5.75
N GLU A 90 -12.01 3.44 5.50
CA GLU A 90 -12.51 3.83 4.19
C GLU A 90 -11.40 3.81 3.12
N LEU A 91 -10.23 4.37 3.41
CA LEU A 91 -9.07 4.32 2.51
C LEU A 91 -8.62 2.88 2.22
N GLN A 92 -8.48 2.05 3.25
CA GLN A 92 -8.10 0.65 3.11
C GLN A 92 -9.12 -0.12 2.26
N THR A 93 -10.41 0.10 2.51
CA THR A 93 -11.50 -0.52 1.76
C THR A 93 -11.45 -0.13 0.28
N ALA A 94 -11.20 1.14 -0.04
CA ALA A 94 -11.10 1.60 -1.43
C ALA A 94 -9.92 0.94 -2.17
N VAL A 95 -8.75 0.86 -1.53
CA VAL A 95 -7.57 0.21 -2.12
C VAL A 95 -7.81 -1.28 -2.31
N LEU A 96 -8.30 -2.00 -1.30
CA LEU A 96 -8.61 -3.42 -1.37
C LEU A 96 -9.70 -3.75 -2.38
N ALA A 97 -10.74 -2.91 -2.49
CA ALA A 97 -11.82 -3.08 -3.45
C ALA A 97 -11.31 -2.99 -4.90
N GLN A 98 -10.41 -2.04 -5.18
CA GLN A 98 -9.78 -1.93 -6.49
C GLN A 98 -8.83 -3.10 -6.79
N ILE A 99 -8.11 -3.61 -5.79
CA ILE A 99 -7.27 -4.80 -5.90
C ILE A 99 -8.14 -6.02 -6.25
N ALA A 100 -9.23 -6.25 -5.52
CA ALA A 100 -10.13 -7.38 -5.75
C ALA A 100 -10.77 -7.32 -7.14
N TYR A 101 -11.23 -6.14 -7.57
CA TYR A 101 -11.76 -5.93 -8.91
C TYR A 101 -10.73 -6.34 -9.99
N ARG A 102 -9.50 -5.86 -9.88
CA ARG A 102 -8.44 -6.14 -10.86
C ARG A 102 -8.03 -7.61 -10.87
N ALA A 103 -7.90 -8.23 -9.70
CA ALA A 103 -7.59 -9.65 -9.60
C ALA A 103 -8.65 -10.51 -10.30
N ALA A 104 -9.93 -10.21 -10.10
CA ALA A 104 -11.03 -10.90 -10.77
C ALA A 104 -11.08 -10.64 -12.29
N ALA A 105 -10.73 -9.44 -12.74
CA ALA A 105 -10.68 -9.09 -14.14
C ALA A 105 -9.58 -9.82 -14.92
N LYS A 106 -8.49 -10.22 -14.26
CA LYS A 106 -7.34 -10.95 -14.85
C LYS A 106 -7.50 -12.48 -14.88
N ARG A 107 -8.68 -13.01 -14.60
CA ARG A 107 -8.95 -14.44 -14.41
C ARG A 107 -8.26 -15.38 -15.41
N MET A 108 -8.17 -15.00 -16.68
CA MET A 108 -7.68 -15.89 -17.75
C MET A 108 -6.16 -16.11 -17.74
N GLU A 109 -5.41 -15.32 -16.97
CA GLU A 109 -3.94 -15.26 -17.02
C GLU A 109 -3.26 -15.71 -15.72
N SER A 110 -4.01 -16.05 -14.67
CA SER A 110 -3.46 -16.19 -13.32
C SER A 110 -3.64 -17.60 -12.76
N ASP A 111 -2.59 -18.09 -12.10
CA ASP A 111 -2.66 -19.26 -11.21
C ASP A 111 -3.21 -18.83 -9.84
N TYR A 112 -4.35 -19.39 -9.45
CA TYR A 112 -5.00 -19.09 -8.17
C TYR A 112 -4.58 -20.01 -7.01
N SER A 113 -3.61 -20.89 -7.22
CA SER A 113 -3.18 -21.83 -6.18
C SER A 113 -2.71 -21.13 -4.92
N ALA A 114 -1.95 -20.06 -5.05
CA ALA A 114 -1.48 -19.25 -3.92
C ALA A 114 -2.65 -18.58 -3.16
N LEU A 115 -3.66 -18.06 -3.86
CA LEU A 115 -4.83 -17.44 -3.24
C LEU A 115 -5.71 -18.48 -2.54
N SER A 116 -5.88 -19.66 -3.15
CA SER A 116 -6.59 -20.79 -2.55
C SER A 116 -5.90 -21.26 -1.26
N HIS A 117 -4.57 -21.36 -1.28
CA HIS A 117 -3.80 -21.73 -0.12
C HIS A 117 -3.90 -20.69 1.01
N ALA A 118 -3.80 -19.40 0.68
CA ALA A 118 -3.96 -18.32 1.66
C ALA A 118 -5.35 -18.30 2.29
N LEU A 119 -6.40 -18.60 1.52
CA LEU A 119 -7.75 -18.73 2.05
C LEU A 119 -7.88 -19.94 2.98
N PHE A 120 -7.33 -21.09 2.60
CA PHE A 120 -7.32 -22.29 3.44
C PHE A 120 -6.59 -22.04 4.78
N GLU A 121 -5.43 -21.39 4.76
CA GLU A 121 -4.71 -21.01 5.97
C GLU A 121 -5.55 -20.07 6.88
N LEU A 122 -6.28 -19.12 6.28
CA LEU A 122 -7.15 -18.22 7.02
C LEU A 122 -8.31 -18.99 7.67
N GLU A 123 -8.94 -19.91 6.96
CA GLU A 123 -10.06 -20.73 7.46
C GLU A 123 -9.63 -21.71 8.55
N ALA A 124 -8.42 -22.25 8.44
CA ALA A 124 -7.81 -23.12 9.44
C ALA A 124 -7.23 -22.35 10.65
N SER A 125 -7.14 -21.02 10.56
CA SER A 125 -6.53 -20.21 11.61
C SER A 125 -7.38 -20.17 12.89
N PRO A 126 -6.73 -19.97 14.08
CA PRO A 126 -7.48 -19.77 15.33
C PRO A 126 -8.48 -18.61 15.22
N ARG A 127 -9.61 -18.73 15.90
CA ARG A 127 -10.69 -17.71 15.83
C ARG A 127 -10.28 -16.34 16.37
N ARG A 128 -9.15 -16.21 17.09
CA ARG A 128 -8.64 -14.97 17.69
C ARG A 128 -7.11 -14.96 17.66
N GLY A 129 -6.55 -13.77 17.80
CA GLY A 129 -5.13 -13.56 18.02
C GLY A 129 -4.37 -13.21 16.73
N GLU A 130 -3.06 -13.09 16.87
CA GLU A 130 -2.16 -12.59 15.85
C GLU A 130 -2.10 -13.49 14.60
N HIS A 131 -2.17 -14.81 14.78
CA HIS A 131 -2.18 -15.75 13.65
C HIS A 131 -3.35 -15.51 12.70
N ARG A 132 -4.55 -15.24 13.24
CA ARG A 132 -5.70 -14.91 12.41
C ARG A 132 -5.48 -13.65 11.59
N ILE A 133 -4.99 -12.59 12.26
CA ILE A 133 -4.72 -11.31 11.60
C ILE A 133 -3.66 -11.50 10.52
N ALA A 134 -2.59 -12.23 10.81
CA ALA A 134 -1.54 -12.52 9.85
C ALA A 134 -2.05 -13.29 8.62
N SER A 135 -2.91 -14.29 8.82
CA SER A 135 -3.51 -15.06 7.71
C SER A 135 -4.45 -14.21 6.85
N GLU A 136 -5.23 -13.33 7.47
CA GLU A 136 -6.11 -12.39 6.76
C GLU A 136 -5.30 -11.37 5.93
N LEU A 137 -4.24 -10.81 6.50
CA LEU A 137 -3.33 -9.91 5.80
C LEU A 137 -2.59 -10.62 4.66
N LYS A 138 -2.18 -11.88 4.85
CA LYS A 138 -1.56 -12.71 3.82
C LYS A 138 -2.49 -12.91 2.63
N PHE A 139 -3.78 -13.22 2.88
CA PHE A 139 -4.77 -13.34 1.81
C PHE A 139 -4.84 -12.08 0.95
N PHE A 140 -4.93 -10.91 1.56
CA PHE A 140 -4.97 -9.63 0.83
C PHE A 140 -3.65 -9.30 0.11
N SER A 141 -2.50 -9.71 0.65
CA SER A 141 -1.21 -9.55 -0.04
C SER A 141 -1.14 -10.38 -1.32
N VAL A 142 -1.52 -11.66 -1.26
CA VAL A 142 -1.57 -12.54 -2.44
C VAL A 142 -2.58 -12.02 -3.47
N LEU A 143 -3.73 -11.51 -3.01
CA LEU A 143 -4.72 -10.90 -3.89
C LEU A 143 -4.16 -9.66 -4.61
N ALA A 144 -3.32 -8.86 -3.95
CA ALA A 144 -2.68 -7.69 -4.54
C ALA A 144 -1.63 -8.06 -5.61
N GLU A 145 -0.87 -9.13 -5.39
CA GLU A 145 0.06 -9.68 -6.39
C GLU A 145 -0.71 -10.10 -7.66
N LEU A 146 -1.83 -10.83 -7.50
CA LEU A 146 -2.70 -11.23 -8.60
C LEU A 146 -3.29 -10.04 -9.37
N ALA A 147 -3.60 -8.93 -8.69
CA ALA A 147 -4.09 -7.71 -9.34
C ALA A 147 -3.09 -7.12 -10.33
N GLY A 148 -1.77 -7.43 -10.17
CA GLY A 148 -0.70 -7.05 -11.08
C GLY A 148 -0.55 -5.54 -11.27
N ASN A 149 -0.79 -4.77 -10.22
CA ASN A 149 -0.55 -3.33 -10.16
C ASN A 149 0.37 -3.01 -8.99
N ARG A 150 1.65 -2.78 -9.31
CA ARG A 150 2.68 -2.51 -8.31
C ARG A 150 2.37 -1.32 -7.38
N LEU A 151 1.67 -0.30 -7.88
CA LEU A 151 1.31 0.85 -7.05
C LEU A 151 0.22 0.48 -6.03
N LEU A 152 -0.78 -0.30 -6.43
CA LEU A 152 -1.80 -0.81 -5.49
C LEU A 152 -1.20 -1.78 -4.48
N GLU A 153 -0.30 -2.66 -4.91
CA GLU A 153 0.45 -3.57 -4.03
C GLU A 153 1.27 -2.79 -3.00
N ASN A 154 2.00 -1.76 -3.44
CA ASN A 154 2.77 -0.90 -2.56
C ASN A 154 1.86 -0.11 -1.60
N ALA A 155 0.76 0.46 -2.09
CA ALA A 155 -0.21 1.16 -1.26
C ALA A 155 -0.79 0.23 -0.17
N LEU A 156 -1.16 -1.01 -0.54
CA LEU A 156 -1.64 -1.99 0.44
C LEU A 156 -0.56 -2.31 1.48
N ARG A 157 0.69 -2.50 1.08
CA ARG A 157 1.80 -2.81 1.99
C ARG A 157 2.01 -1.71 3.03
N VAL A 158 1.91 -0.45 2.63
CA VAL A 158 1.95 0.69 3.54
C VAL A 158 0.76 0.67 4.51
N LEU A 159 -0.42 0.35 4.01
CA LEU A 159 -1.64 0.31 4.83
C LEU A 159 -1.73 -0.94 5.72
N GLN A 160 -0.91 -1.97 5.48
CA GLN A 160 -1.01 -3.25 6.20
C GLN A 160 -0.77 -3.13 7.70
N GLU A 161 0.18 -2.31 8.15
CA GLU A 161 0.42 -2.13 9.59
C GLU A 161 -0.75 -1.40 10.27
N ALA A 162 -1.31 -0.40 9.60
CA ALA A 162 -2.51 0.27 10.05
C ALA A 162 -3.74 -0.67 10.06
N LEU A 163 -3.87 -1.53 9.05
CA LEU A 163 -4.91 -2.57 9.00
C LEU A 163 -4.73 -3.59 10.13
N ARG A 164 -3.49 -4.03 10.38
CA ARG A 164 -3.14 -4.91 11.50
C ARG A 164 -3.56 -4.29 12.83
N SER A 165 -3.21 -3.03 13.07
CA SER A 165 -3.56 -2.29 14.28
C SER A 165 -5.08 -2.14 14.42
N SER A 166 -5.79 -1.81 13.34
CA SER A 166 -7.25 -1.73 13.33
C SER A 166 -7.91 -3.08 13.67
N LEU A 167 -7.45 -4.18 13.08
CA LEU A 167 -7.95 -5.53 13.36
C LEU A 167 -7.69 -5.96 14.80
N ARG A 168 -6.54 -5.60 15.39
CA ARG A 168 -6.25 -5.86 16.81
C ARG A 168 -7.18 -5.07 17.73
N LEU A 169 -7.32 -3.78 17.51
CA LEU A 169 -8.13 -2.88 18.33
C LEU A 169 -9.63 -3.24 18.26
N LEU A 170 -10.11 -3.49 17.06
CA LEU A 170 -11.53 -3.76 16.81
C LEU A 170 -11.89 -5.19 17.21
N ASN A 171 -10.94 -6.12 17.08
CA ASN A 171 -11.16 -7.55 17.29
C ASN A 171 -12.50 -8.02 16.69
N PRO A 172 -12.73 -7.79 15.38
CA PRO A 172 -13.99 -8.10 14.74
C PRO A 172 -14.29 -9.59 14.86
N LYS A 173 -15.57 -9.95 14.76
CA LYS A 173 -15.98 -11.36 14.80
C LYS A 173 -15.20 -12.14 13.74
N TRP A 174 -14.64 -13.29 14.14
CA TRP A 174 -13.77 -14.11 13.27
C TRP A 174 -14.40 -14.43 11.91
N ASP A 175 -15.69 -14.77 11.92
CA ASP A 175 -16.43 -15.14 10.73
C ASP A 175 -16.61 -13.99 9.72
N LEU A 176 -16.43 -12.74 10.12
CA LEU A 176 -16.56 -11.58 9.25
C LEU A 176 -15.46 -11.55 8.22
N GLY A 177 -14.19 -11.60 8.65
CA GLY A 177 -13.04 -11.61 7.74
C GLY A 177 -13.00 -12.85 6.86
N VAL A 178 -13.23 -14.02 7.44
CA VAL A 178 -13.28 -15.30 6.69
C VAL A 178 -14.34 -15.27 5.61
N ARG A 179 -15.57 -14.86 5.94
CA ARG A 179 -16.66 -14.76 4.94
C ARG A 179 -16.36 -13.74 3.84
N ALA A 180 -15.74 -12.63 4.19
CA ALA A 180 -15.36 -11.62 3.21
C ALA A 180 -14.31 -12.19 2.24
N CYS A 181 -13.23 -12.77 2.76
CA CYS A 181 -12.19 -13.39 1.94
C CYS A 181 -12.72 -14.54 1.07
N ARG A 182 -13.64 -15.35 1.59
CA ARG A 182 -14.31 -16.42 0.81
C ARG A 182 -15.11 -15.83 -0.35
N ARG A 183 -15.92 -14.80 -0.12
CA ARG A 183 -16.70 -14.14 -1.18
C ARG A 183 -15.79 -13.50 -2.24
N VAL A 184 -14.72 -12.85 -1.81
CA VAL A 184 -13.73 -12.29 -2.73
C VAL A 184 -13.09 -13.39 -3.58
N TYR A 185 -12.67 -14.49 -2.95
CA TYR A 185 -12.07 -15.64 -3.64
C TYR A 185 -13.04 -16.22 -4.69
N ASP A 186 -14.28 -16.47 -4.31
CA ASP A 186 -15.31 -17.05 -5.21
C ASP A 186 -15.56 -16.12 -6.42
N ALA A 187 -15.61 -14.81 -6.19
CA ALA A 187 -15.78 -13.82 -7.24
C ALA A 187 -14.56 -13.73 -8.17
N VAL A 188 -13.34 -13.81 -7.60
CA VAL A 188 -12.08 -13.83 -8.37
C VAL A 188 -12.02 -15.11 -9.20
N GLN A 189 -12.26 -16.28 -8.60
CA GLN A 189 -12.22 -17.57 -9.28
C GLN A 189 -13.24 -17.67 -10.43
N THR A 190 -14.38 -17.03 -10.27
CA THR A 190 -15.44 -17.03 -11.29
C THR A 190 -15.36 -15.86 -12.27
N GLY A 191 -14.37 -14.98 -12.13
CA GLY A 191 -14.16 -13.83 -13.02
C GLY A 191 -15.30 -12.81 -12.95
N ARG A 192 -15.72 -12.43 -11.73
CA ARG A 192 -16.78 -11.45 -11.48
C ARG A 192 -16.21 -10.22 -10.74
N PRO A 193 -15.60 -9.25 -11.48
CA PRO A 193 -14.88 -8.13 -10.87
C PRO A 193 -15.77 -7.25 -9.97
N ALA A 194 -17.02 -7.00 -10.38
CA ALA A 194 -17.94 -6.19 -9.58
C ALA A 194 -18.26 -6.87 -8.24
N ASP A 195 -18.53 -8.20 -8.25
CA ASP A 195 -18.83 -8.94 -7.03
C ASP A 195 -17.63 -9.00 -6.08
N ALA A 196 -16.41 -9.13 -6.62
CA ALA A 196 -15.18 -9.10 -5.82
C ALA A 196 -15.00 -7.76 -5.12
N ARG A 197 -15.20 -6.66 -5.84
CA ARG A 197 -15.20 -5.30 -5.29
C ARG A 197 -16.25 -5.12 -4.19
N ASP A 198 -17.47 -5.50 -4.48
CA ASP A 198 -18.62 -5.28 -3.59
C ASP A 198 -18.51 -6.13 -2.30
N ALA A 199 -17.88 -7.32 -2.39
CA ALA A 199 -17.57 -8.12 -1.21
C ALA A 199 -16.59 -7.39 -0.26
N VAL A 200 -15.62 -6.67 -0.80
CA VAL A 200 -14.69 -5.85 0.00
C VAL A 200 -15.40 -4.64 0.61
N TYR A 201 -16.25 -3.94 -0.14
CA TYR A 201 -17.04 -2.83 0.43
C TYR A 201 -17.95 -3.30 1.56
N ALA A 202 -18.63 -4.42 1.39
CA ALA A 202 -19.47 -5.00 2.45
C ALA A 202 -18.63 -5.35 3.71
N TYR A 203 -17.38 -5.79 3.53
CA TYR A 203 -16.46 -6.03 4.62
C TYR A 203 -16.06 -4.72 5.33
N GLY A 204 -15.67 -3.70 4.59
CA GLY A 204 -15.35 -2.37 5.14
C GLY A 204 -16.50 -1.77 5.94
N GLU A 205 -17.72 -1.80 5.42
CA GLU A 205 -18.91 -1.36 6.14
C GLU A 205 -19.17 -2.13 7.44
N ALA A 206 -18.92 -3.44 7.43
CA ALA A 206 -19.07 -4.26 8.63
C ALA A 206 -18.01 -3.92 9.70
N ILE A 207 -16.78 -3.59 9.29
CA ILE A 207 -15.75 -3.07 10.19
C ILE A 207 -16.17 -1.71 10.75
N LEU A 208 -16.68 -0.79 9.91
CA LEU A 208 -17.14 0.54 10.37
C LEU A 208 -18.27 0.44 11.40
N ARG A 209 -19.20 -0.49 11.20
CA ARG A 209 -20.25 -0.77 12.22
C ARG A 209 -19.65 -1.23 13.55
N ALA A 210 -18.66 -2.13 13.51
CA ALA A 210 -17.97 -2.58 14.73
C ALA A 210 -17.20 -1.45 15.44
N VAL A 211 -16.66 -0.50 14.68
CA VAL A 211 -16.03 0.73 15.22
C VAL A 211 -17.06 1.58 15.97
N ALA A 212 -18.22 1.81 15.36
CA ALA A 212 -19.29 2.63 15.94
C ALA A 212 -19.85 2.02 17.23
N GLU A 213 -20.06 0.70 17.25
CA GLU A 213 -20.53 -0.04 18.44
C GLU A 213 -19.57 0.08 19.63
N LYS A 214 -18.23 0.02 19.37
CA LYS A 214 -17.22 0.18 20.43
C LYS A 214 -17.16 1.59 20.99
N LYS A 215 -17.31 2.63 20.15
CA LYS A 215 -17.36 4.02 20.64
C LYS A 215 -18.58 4.27 21.50
N GLY A 216 -19.75 3.70 21.17
CA GLY A 216 -20.97 3.83 21.96
C GLY A 216 -20.90 3.12 23.34
N SER A 217 -20.27 1.95 23.39
CA SER A 217 -20.10 1.21 24.66
C SER A 217 -19.05 1.83 25.60
N GLY A 218 -18.03 2.53 25.07
CA GLY A 218 -17.03 3.24 25.87
C GLY A 218 -17.58 4.50 26.56
N GLN A 219 -18.52 5.21 25.94
CA GLN A 219 -19.17 6.38 26.54
C GLN A 219 -20.17 6.02 27.65
N SER A 220 -20.83 4.87 27.56
CA SER A 220 -21.76 4.40 28.60
C SER A 220 -21.07 3.86 29.86
N ALA A 221 -19.78 3.52 29.80
CA ALA A 221 -19.02 3.02 30.94
C ALA A 221 -18.32 4.12 31.77
N MET A 222 -18.38 5.37 31.31
CA MET A 222 -17.84 6.56 32.00
C MET A 222 -18.91 7.47 32.62
N MET A 223 -20.18 7.08 32.57
CA MET A 223 -21.30 7.70 33.28
C MET A 223 -21.71 6.80 34.48
#